data_155c89ff250bb787ce13d2b66234cedd
#
_entry.id   155c89ff250bb787ce13d2b66234cedd
#
_cell.length_a   1.000
_cell.length_b   1.000
_cell.length_c   1.000
_cell.angle_alpha   90.00
_cell.angle_beta   90.00
_cell.angle_gamma   90.00
#
_symmetry.space_group_name_H-M   'P 1'
#
loop_
_entity.id
_entity.type
_entity.pdbx_description
1 polymer ?
#
loop_
_entity_poly.entity_id
_entity_poly.type
_entity_poly.pdbx_seq_one_letter_code
_entity_poly.pdbx_strand_id
1 'polypeptide(L)' 'MMCIYCKCNELRPATTTHVVNYGNSVIIVKNVPCEECVQCGEKYFSGDIAENLEKIVDEAKKIVQEISVIDYRKSA' A
#
# COMPACT_ATOMS: atom_id res chain seq x y z
N MET A 1 5.62 7.13 -16.27
CA MET A 1 4.22 6.71 -16.10
C MET A 1 3.35 7.93 -15.91
N MET A 2 2.17 7.92 -16.49
CA MET A 2 1.28 9.07 -16.48
C MET A 2 0.09 8.81 -15.54
N CYS A 3 -0.32 9.84 -14.81
CA CYS A 3 -1.50 9.76 -13.97
C CYS A 3 -2.75 9.63 -14.85
N ILE A 4 -3.57 8.60 -14.61
CA ILE A 4 -4.77 8.34 -15.41
C ILE A 4 -5.92 9.30 -15.10
N TYR A 5 -5.85 9.99 -13.96
CA TYR A 5 -6.93 10.91 -13.55
C TYR A 5 -6.72 12.33 -14.09
N CYS A 6 -5.54 12.89 -13.92
CA CYS A 6 -5.25 14.25 -14.37
C CYS A 6 -4.31 14.31 -15.57
N LYS A 7 -3.84 13.17 -16.04
CA LYS A 7 -2.93 13.02 -17.18
C LYS A 7 -1.60 13.74 -17.00
N CYS A 8 -1.20 14.00 -15.74
CA CYS A 8 0.09 14.55 -15.44
C CYS A 8 1.17 13.50 -15.65
N ASN A 9 2.29 13.87 -16.29
CA ASN A 9 3.38 12.94 -16.54
C ASN A 9 4.35 12.82 -15.38
N GLU A 10 4.19 13.63 -14.35
CA GLU A 10 5.11 13.64 -13.21
C GLU A 10 4.55 12.86 -12.05
N LEU A 11 5.28 11.81 -11.66
CA LEU A 11 5.04 11.04 -10.46
C LEU A 11 6.29 11.13 -9.60
N ARG A 12 6.11 11.15 -8.28
CA ARG A 12 7.22 11.19 -7.35
C ARG A 12 7.18 10.00 -6.40
N PRO A 13 8.34 9.52 -5.93
CA PRO A 13 8.36 8.48 -4.90
C PRO A 13 7.75 9.00 -3.60
N ALA A 14 6.93 8.16 -2.97
CA ALA A 14 6.28 8.51 -1.72
C ALA A 14 6.04 7.22 -0.92
N THR A 15 5.53 7.37 0.29
CA THR A 15 5.09 6.24 1.10
C THR A 15 3.67 6.49 1.58
N THR A 16 2.93 5.42 1.80
CA THR A 16 1.55 5.52 2.26
C THR A 16 1.23 4.38 3.21
N THR A 17 0.08 4.47 3.85
CA THR A 17 -0.45 3.42 4.71
C THR A 17 -1.58 2.71 3.98
N HIS A 18 -1.49 1.39 3.93
CA HIS A 18 -2.51 0.54 3.30
C HIS A 18 -3.33 -0.13 4.39
N VAL A 19 -4.64 0.04 4.35
CA VAL A 19 -5.55 -0.50 5.37
C VAL A 19 -6.48 -1.51 4.71
N VAL A 20 -6.58 -2.70 5.31
CA VAL A 20 -7.46 -3.77 4.83
C VAL A 20 -8.37 -4.19 5.98
N ASN A 21 -9.66 -4.20 5.72
CA ASN A 21 -10.65 -4.76 6.65
C ASN A 21 -10.87 -6.22 6.33
N TYR A 22 -10.72 -7.09 7.32
CA TYR A 22 -10.91 -8.53 7.16
C TYR A 22 -11.76 -9.05 8.31
N GLY A 23 -13.05 -9.27 8.03
CA GLY A 23 -13.99 -9.67 9.06
C GLY A 23 -14.06 -8.63 10.17
N ASN A 24 -13.77 -9.03 11.40
CA ASN A 24 -13.69 -8.14 12.55
C ASN A 24 -12.29 -7.60 12.79
N SER A 25 -11.36 -7.85 11.86
CA SER A 25 -9.97 -7.46 12.01
C SER A 25 -9.61 -6.34 11.07
N VAL A 26 -8.62 -5.55 11.44
CA VAL A 26 -8.06 -4.49 10.60
C VAL A 26 -6.56 -4.75 10.46
N ILE A 27 -6.09 -4.77 9.22
CA ILE A 27 -4.68 -4.95 8.91
C ILE A 27 -4.16 -3.62 8.36
N ILE A 28 -3.17 -3.06 9.02
CA ILE A 28 -2.57 -1.78 8.64
C ILE A 28 -1.12 -2.03 8.23
N VAL A 29 -0.79 -1.73 6.97
CA VAL A 29 0.58 -1.84 6.47
C VAL A 29 1.08 -0.42 6.25
N LYS A 30 2.07 -0.01 7.01
CA LYS A 30 2.62 1.34 6.93
C LYS A 30 3.94 1.38 6.16
N ASN A 31 4.32 2.56 5.71
CA ASN A 31 5.55 2.79 4.95
C ASN A 31 5.60 2.02 3.65
N VAL A 32 4.46 1.90 2.98
CA VAL A 32 4.37 1.22 1.68
C VAL A 32 4.89 2.15 0.60
N PRO A 33 5.94 1.76 -0.15
CA PRO A 33 6.43 2.59 -1.25
C PRO A 33 5.38 2.75 -2.35
N CYS A 34 5.22 3.95 -2.86
CA CYS A 34 4.29 4.22 -3.95
C CYS A 34 4.79 5.35 -4.81
N GLU A 35 4.13 5.56 -5.93
CA GLU A 35 4.31 6.73 -6.78
C GLU A 35 3.12 7.64 -6.58
N GLU A 36 3.38 8.92 -6.35
CA GLU A 36 2.34 9.90 -6.12
C GLU A 36 2.34 10.94 -7.24
N CYS A 37 1.17 11.21 -7.81
CA CYS A 37 1.04 12.27 -8.79
C CYS A 37 1.27 13.62 -8.12
N VAL A 38 2.18 14.43 -8.68
CA VAL A 38 2.53 15.73 -8.09
C VAL A 38 1.41 16.75 -8.20
N GLN A 39 0.44 16.50 -9.07
CA GLN A 39 -0.64 17.44 -9.33
C GLN A 39 -1.92 17.10 -8.55
N CYS A 40 -2.40 15.88 -8.63
CA CYS A 40 -3.67 15.49 -8.00
C CYS A 40 -3.52 14.69 -6.71
N GLY A 41 -2.31 14.24 -6.38
CA GLY A 41 -2.05 13.48 -5.16
C GLY A 41 -2.46 12.02 -5.20
N GLU A 42 -2.88 11.50 -6.35
CA GLU A 42 -3.22 10.09 -6.49
C GLU A 42 -1.98 9.22 -6.32
N LYS A 43 -2.15 8.07 -5.69
CA LYS A 43 -1.06 7.14 -5.39
C LYS A 43 -1.21 5.87 -6.19
N TYR A 44 -0.08 5.37 -6.70
CA TYR A 44 -0.02 4.17 -7.51
C TYR A 44 1.04 3.23 -6.97
N PHE A 45 0.73 1.95 -6.94
CA PHE A 45 1.68 0.91 -6.57
C PHE A 45 2.19 0.24 -7.84
N SER A 46 3.50 -0.01 -7.90
CA SER A 46 4.05 -0.86 -8.97
C SER A 46 3.57 -2.30 -8.77
N GLY A 47 3.68 -3.11 -9.83
CA GLY A 47 3.28 -4.52 -9.75
C GLY A 47 4.00 -5.28 -8.64
N ASP A 48 5.30 -5.02 -8.45
CA ASP A 48 6.09 -5.67 -7.39
C ASP A 48 5.60 -5.29 -6.00
N ILE A 49 5.29 -4.01 -5.79
CA ILE A 49 4.77 -3.53 -4.50
C ILE A 49 3.39 -4.12 -4.23
N ALA A 50 2.51 -4.13 -5.23
CA ALA A 50 1.17 -4.69 -5.09
C ALA A 50 1.23 -6.17 -4.74
N GLU A 51 2.12 -6.93 -5.38
CA GLU A 51 2.30 -8.35 -5.11
C GLU A 51 2.81 -8.60 -3.71
N ASN A 52 3.81 -7.83 -3.26
CA ASN A 52 4.34 -7.94 -1.91
C ASN A 52 3.30 -7.58 -0.86
N LEU A 53 2.50 -6.54 -1.10
CA LEU A 53 1.40 -6.17 -0.22
C LEU A 53 0.41 -7.31 -0.05
N GLU A 54 0.04 -7.97 -1.15
CA GLU A 54 -0.87 -9.10 -1.12
C GLU A 54 -0.33 -10.22 -0.24
N LYS A 55 0.96 -10.53 -0.38
CA LYS A 55 1.61 -11.55 0.44
C LYS A 55 1.62 -11.18 1.91
N ILE A 56 1.93 -9.94 2.23
CA ILE A 56 1.96 -9.44 3.61
C ILE A 56 0.57 -9.54 4.23
N VAL A 57 -0.45 -9.10 3.51
CA VAL A 57 -1.84 -9.15 3.98
C VAL A 57 -2.30 -10.59 4.19
N ASP A 58 -1.96 -11.49 3.26
CA ASP A 58 -2.32 -12.89 3.37
C ASP A 58 -1.67 -13.55 4.60
N GLU A 59 -0.42 -13.24 4.88
CA GLU A 59 0.26 -13.72 6.08
C GLU A 59 -0.40 -13.18 7.35
N ALA A 60 -0.76 -11.90 7.34
CA ALA A 60 -1.42 -11.26 8.48
C ALA A 60 -2.80 -11.87 8.77
N LYS A 61 -3.51 -12.30 7.73
CA LYS A 61 -4.82 -12.94 7.87
C LYS A 61 -4.75 -14.28 8.61
N LYS A 62 -3.60 -14.93 8.59
CA LYS A 62 -3.40 -16.19 9.30
C LYS A 62 -3.24 -16.02 10.79
N ILE A 63 -2.94 -14.79 11.24
CA ILE A 63 -2.78 -14.44 12.64
C ILE A 63 -4.05 -13.69 13.05
N VAL A 64 -4.85 -14.31 13.92
CA VAL A 64 -6.13 -13.72 14.33
C VAL A 64 -5.88 -12.67 15.40
N GLN A 65 -5.98 -11.40 15.02
CA GLN A 65 -5.87 -10.27 15.93
C GLN A 65 -6.89 -9.21 15.52
N GLU A 66 -7.36 -8.40 16.48
CA GLU A 66 -8.29 -7.31 16.18
C GLU A 66 -7.66 -6.27 15.27
N ILE A 67 -6.42 -5.88 15.59
CA ILE A 67 -5.66 -4.91 14.81
C ILE A 67 -4.25 -5.44 14.62
N SER A 68 -3.80 -5.46 13.36
CA SER A 68 -2.42 -5.80 13.03
C SER A 68 -1.77 -4.61 12.36
N VAL A 69 -0.64 -4.15 12.90
CA VAL A 69 0.14 -3.06 12.31
C VAL A 69 1.47 -3.64 11.83
N ILE A 70 1.73 -3.51 10.54
CA ILE A 70 2.91 -4.09 9.90
C ILE A 70 3.67 -2.97 9.19
N ASP A 71 5.00 -2.96 9.34
CA ASP A 71 5.85 -2.04 8.61
C ASP A 71 6.33 -2.76 7.34
N TYR A 72 5.98 -2.24 6.17
CA TYR A 72 6.34 -2.83 4.89
C TYR A 72 7.86 -3.00 4.77
N ARG A 73 8.64 -2.04 5.24
CA ARG A 73 10.10 -2.07 5.13
C ARG A 73 10.73 -3.22 5.90
N LYS A 74 10.05 -3.72 6.94
CA LYS A 74 10.54 -4.84 7.76
C LYS A 74 10.04 -6.19 7.26
N SER A 75 9.00 -6.20 6.44
CA SER A 75 8.34 -7.42 5.97
C SER A 75 8.68 -7.78 4.53
N ALA A 76 9.18 -6.82 3.78
CA ALA A 76 9.52 -7.02 2.36
C ALA A 76 10.96 -7.48 2.17
#